data_72a22bfc5ddbb755e31065e9d96df9a1
#
_entry.id   72a22bfc5ddbb755e31065e9d96df9a1
#
_cell.length_a   1.000
_cell.length_b   1.000
_cell.length_c   1.000
_cell.angle_alpha   90.00
_cell.angle_beta   90.00
_cell.angle_gamma   90.00
#
_symmetry.space_group_name_H-M   'P 1'
#
loop_
_entity.id
_entity.type
_entity.pdbx_description
1 polymer ?
#
loop_
_entity_poly.entity_id
_entity_poly.type
_entity_poly.pdbx_seq_one_letter_code
_entity_poly.pdbx_strand_id
1 'polypeptide(L)'
;DGGYEGTNSLCLIEAKSSLSTDFLVRQLYYPFRLWTNKITKPIRPVFLLYSNGTYYLFEYAFEEIGNYNSLKRVQYKKYRIENDVITLQDILEIPKRIPVVKEPQIQFPQADSLERIINLCEIMNSDNKAFNKYGIAKIYSFDERQSDYYANAGVYLGLIQRYKKGSIYNY
;
A
#
# COMPACT_ATOMS: atom_id res chain seq x y z
N ASP A 1 1.11 -13.19 -6.52
CA ASP A 1 -0.06 -13.50 -7.38
C ASP A 1 -0.29 -15.01 -7.36
N GLY A 2 -1.54 -15.44 -7.51
CA GLY A 2 -1.85 -16.86 -7.47
C GLY A 2 -3.28 -17.19 -7.87
N GLY A 3 -3.49 -18.47 -8.20
CA GLY A 3 -4.81 -19.04 -8.44
C GLY A 3 -5.11 -20.14 -7.43
N TYR A 4 -6.26 -20.07 -6.80
CA TYR A 4 -6.70 -21.03 -5.79
C TYR A 4 -8.04 -21.63 -6.22
N GLU A 5 -8.02 -22.91 -6.55
CA GLU A 5 -9.21 -23.63 -6.97
C GLU A 5 -9.89 -24.25 -5.75
N GLY A 6 -11.12 -23.83 -5.52
CA GLY A 6 -12.03 -24.44 -4.56
C GLY A 6 -13.05 -25.34 -5.23
N THR A 7 -13.92 -25.95 -4.41
CA THR A 7 -14.99 -26.82 -4.92
C THR A 7 -15.93 -26.07 -5.88
N ASN A 8 -16.29 -24.82 -5.55
CA ASN A 8 -17.34 -24.06 -6.22
C ASN A 8 -16.84 -22.88 -7.06
N SER A 9 -15.57 -22.53 -6.99
CA SER A 9 -15.02 -21.36 -7.71
C SER A 9 -13.50 -21.44 -7.82
N LEU A 10 -12.94 -20.68 -8.77
CA LEU A 10 -11.52 -20.38 -8.86
C LEU A 10 -11.29 -18.94 -8.43
N CYS A 11 -10.50 -18.74 -7.39
CA CYS A 11 -10.06 -17.43 -6.93
C CYS A 11 -8.73 -17.07 -7.60
N LEU A 12 -8.68 -15.94 -8.28
CA LEU A 12 -7.47 -15.39 -8.88
C LEU A 12 -7.03 -14.16 -8.08
N ILE A 13 -5.83 -14.20 -7.50
CA ILE A 13 -5.33 -13.14 -6.63
C ILE A 13 -4.18 -12.40 -7.32
N GLU A 14 -4.36 -11.10 -7.49
CA GLU A 14 -3.29 -10.14 -7.78
C GLU A 14 -2.90 -9.46 -6.48
N ALA A 15 -1.63 -9.58 -6.08
CA ALA A 15 -1.14 -9.07 -4.80
C ALA A 15 -0.15 -7.92 -4.99
N LYS A 16 -0.28 -6.90 -4.15
CA LYS A 16 0.66 -5.77 -4.05
C LYS A 16 1.08 -5.57 -2.60
N SER A 17 2.34 -5.27 -2.41
CA SER A 17 2.94 -4.96 -1.10
C SER A 17 3.04 -3.47 -0.83
N SER A 18 2.51 -2.63 -1.70
CA SER A 18 2.57 -1.18 -1.56
C SER A 18 1.31 -0.50 -2.08
N LEU A 19 0.93 0.60 -1.42
CA LEU A 19 -0.10 1.49 -1.92
C LEU A 19 0.39 2.17 -3.19
N SER A 20 -0.20 1.81 -4.32
CA SER A 20 -0.05 2.54 -5.58
C SER A 20 -1.31 3.34 -5.83
N THR A 21 -1.17 4.54 -6.38
CA THR A 21 -2.30 5.34 -6.84
C THR A 21 -2.94 4.76 -8.09
N ASP A 22 -2.22 3.88 -8.79
CA ASP A 22 -2.68 3.28 -10.03
C ASP A 22 -3.08 1.82 -9.81
N PHE A 23 -4.39 1.56 -9.95
CA PHE A 23 -4.96 0.23 -9.94
C PHE A 23 -5.08 -0.28 -11.38
N LEU A 24 -4.21 -1.20 -11.76
CA LEU A 24 -4.21 -1.76 -13.10
C LEU A 24 -5.29 -2.84 -13.25
N VAL A 25 -6.49 -2.44 -13.65
CA VAL A 25 -7.64 -3.34 -13.91
C VAL A 25 -7.25 -4.53 -14.79
N ARG A 26 -6.40 -4.33 -15.77
CA ARG A 26 -5.94 -5.38 -16.70
C ARG A 26 -5.23 -6.55 -16.00
N GLN A 27 -4.59 -6.33 -14.87
CA GLN A 27 -3.93 -7.40 -14.12
C GLN A 27 -4.93 -8.39 -13.50
N LEU A 28 -6.15 -7.95 -13.22
CA LEU A 28 -7.26 -8.83 -12.86
C LEU A 28 -8.02 -9.34 -14.08
N TYR A 29 -8.19 -8.49 -15.09
CA TYR A 29 -9.04 -8.78 -16.24
C TYR A 29 -8.49 -9.91 -17.13
N TYR A 30 -7.20 -9.85 -17.50
CA TYR A 30 -6.65 -10.86 -18.43
C TYR A 30 -6.64 -12.28 -17.84
N PRO A 31 -6.21 -12.51 -16.58
CA PRO A 31 -6.36 -13.81 -15.95
C PRO A 31 -7.83 -14.25 -15.84
N PHE A 32 -8.73 -13.34 -15.44
CA PHE A 32 -10.17 -13.62 -15.39
C PHE A 32 -10.70 -14.11 -16.73
N ARG A 33 -10.47 -13.35 -17.81
CA ARG A 33 -10.92 -13.71 -19.16
C ARG A 33 -10.33 -15.03 -19.64
N LEU A 34 -9.03 -15.27 -19.38
CA LEU A 34 -8.35 -16.51 -19.75
C LEU A 34 -9.01 -17.72 -19.10
N TRP A 35 -9.26 -17.66 -17.80
CA TRP A 35 -9.80 -18.77 -17.03
C TRP A 35 -11.30 -18.98 -17.26
N THR A 36 -12.08 -17.92 -17.46
CA THR A 36 -13.50 -18.01 -17.82
C THR A 36 -13.71 -18.81 -19.11
N ASN A 37 -12.76 -18.76 -20.04
CA ASN A 37 -12.82 -19.54 -21.27
C ASN A 37 -12.33 -21.00 -21.12
N LYS A 38 -11.69 -21.35 -20.00
CA LYS A 38 -11.09 -22.67 -19.77
C LYS A 38 -11.88 -23.58 -18.85
N ILE A 39 -12.61 -23.00 -17.91
CA ILE A 39 -13.36 -23.77 -16.91
C ILE A 39 -14.77 -23.24 -16.77
N THR A 40 -15.66 -24.10 -16.25
CA THR A 40 -17.07 -23.76 -16.03
C THR A 40 -17.35 -23.17 -14.65
N LYS A 41 -16.39 -23.26 -13.72
CA LYS A 41 -16.54 -22.71 -12.38
C LYS A 41 -16.50 -21.18 -12.42
N PRO A 42 -17.27 -20.48 -11.58
CA PRO A 42 -17.17 -19.03 -11.39
C PRO A 42 -15.74 -18.60 -11.05
N ILE A 43 -15.27 -17.58 -11.72
CA ILE A 43 -13.98 -16.95 -11.44
C ILE A 43 -14.17 -15.76 -10.50
N ARG A 44 -13.38 -15.70 -9.44
CA ARG A 44 -13.42 -14.64 -8.44
C ARG A 44 -12.09 -13.87 -8.46
N PRO A 45 -12.01 -12.75 -9.19
CA PRO A 45 -10.84 -11.88 -9.17
C PRO A 45 -10.74 -11.16 -7.83
N VAL A 46 -9.59 -11.28 -7.17
CA VAL A 46 -9.30 -10.64 -5.88
C VAL A 46 -8.02 -9.81 -6.00
N PHE A 47 -8.13 -8.56 -5.63
CA PHE A 47 -6.96 -7.71 -5.41
C PHE A 47 -6.60 -7.75 -3.93
N LEU A 48 -5.39 -8.17 -3.62
CA LEU A 48 -4.84 -8.19 -2.27
C LEU A 48 -3.79 -7.10 -2.15
N LEU A 49 -3.97 -6.23 -1.18
CA LEU A 49 -2.99 -5.24 -0.80
C LEU A 49 -2.52 -5.54 0.62
N TYR A 50 -1.21 -5.61 0.82
CA TYR A 50 -0.61 -5.64 2.15
C TYR A 50 0.05 -4.31 2.44
N SER A 51 -0.33 -3.67 3.53
CA SER A 51 0.29 -2.44 4.03
C SER A 51 0.06 -2.32 5.53
N ASN A 52 1.08 -1.88 6.26
CA ASN A 52 0.99 -1.65 7.71
C ASN A 52 0.51 -2.87 8.51
N GLY A 53 1.00 -4.06 8.24
CA GLY A 53 0.56 -5.26 8.94
C GLY A 53 -0.89 -5.67 8.63
N THR A 54 -1.54 -4.99 7.69
CA THR A 54 -2.93 -5.20 7.34
C THR A 54 -3.07 -5.73 5.92
N TYR A 55 -3.86 -6.78 5.77
CA TYR A 55 -4.24 -7.36 4.48
C TYR A 55 -5.60 -6.82 4.07
N TYR A 56 -5.67 -6.17 2.92
CA TYR A 56 -6.87 -5.64 2.33
C TYR A 56 -7.23 -6.51 1.12
N LEU A 57 -8.38 -7.16 1.16
CA LEU A 57 -8.86 -8.01 0.07
C LEU A 57 -10.07 -7.36 -0.57
N PHE A 58 -9.96 -7.05 -1.84
CA PHE A 58 -11.02 -6.51 -2.66
C PHE A 58 -11.44 -7.55 -3.68
N GLU A 59 -12.64 -8.10 -3.56
CA GLU A 59 -13.21 -8.99 -4.56
C GLU A 59 -13.95 -8.17 -5.61
N TYR A 60 -13.68 -8.48 -6.85
CA TYR A 60 -14.29 -7.83 -8.00
C TYR A 60 -15.07 -8.84 -8.87
N ALA A 61 -15.95 -8.30 -9.68
CA ALA A 61 -16.60 -9.01 -10.78
C ALA A 61 -16.50 -8.16 -12.05
N PHE A 62 -16.46 -8.81 -13.20
CA PHE A 62 -16.66 -8.17 -14.49
C PHE A 62 -18.07 -8.52 -14.97
N GLU A 63 -18.93 -7.52 -15.14
CA GLU A 63 -20.31 -7.71 -15.58
C GLU A 63 -20.39 -8.15 -17.04
N GLU A 64 -19.41 -7.72 -17.82
CA GLU A 64 -19.27 -8.07 -19.24
C GLU A 64 -17.91 -8.70 -19.51
N ILE A 65 -17.87 -9.96 -19.92
CA ILE A 65 -16.61 -10.71 -20.16
C ILE A 65 -15.71 -10.01 -21.19
N GLY A 66 -16.29 -9.32 -22.17
CA GLY A 66 -15.55 -8.62 -23.22
C GLY A 66 -15.09 -7.21 -22.85
N ASN A 67 -15.47 -6.69 -21.70
CA ASN A 67 -15.28 -5.29 -21.34
C ASN A 67 -14.54 -5.16 -20.00
N TYR A 68 -13.26 -4.79 -20.02
CA TYR A 68 -12.48 -4.61 -18.80
C TYR A 68 -12.95 -3.42 -17.94
N ASN A 69 -13.70 -2.48 -18.51
CA ASN A 69 -14.28 -1.36 -17.77
C ASN A 69 -15.56 -1.75 -17.01
N SER A 70 -16.08 -2.96 -17.22
CA SER A 70 -17.27 -3.47 -16.49
C SER A 70 -16.94 -3.94 -15.06
N LEU A 71 -15.76 -3.59 -14.53
CA LEU A 71 -15.31 -3.96 -13.19
C LEU A 71 -16.21 -3.36 -12.12
N LYS A 72 -16.74 -4.22 -11.24
CA LYS A 72 -17.45 -3.83 -10.02
C LYS A 72 -16.85 -4.48 -8.80
N ARG A 73 -16.71 -3.72 -7.72
CA ARG A 73 -16.33 -4.28 -6.43
C ARG A 73 -17.53 -5.01 -5.81
N VAL A 74 -17.37 -6.30 -5.55
CA VAL A 74 -18.39 -7.17 -4.95
C VAL A 74 -18.33 -7.06 -3.43
N GLN A 75 -17.15 -7.21 -2.86
CA GLN A 75 -16.93 -7.11 -1.42
C GLN A 75 -15.53 -6.64 -1.09
N TYR A 76 -15.36 -6.26 0.16
CA TYR A 76 -14.11 -5.83 0.74
C TYR A 76 -13.97 -6.44 2.12
N LYS A 77 -12.78 -6.98 2.41
CA LYS A 77 -12.43 -7.48 3.73
C LYS A 77 -11.05 -6.99 4.12
N LYS A 78 -10.87 -6.80 5.41
CA LYS A 78 -9.64 -6.34 6.01
C LYS A 78 -9.27 -7.32 7.11
N TYR A 79 -8.04 -7.82 7.09
CA TYR A 79 -7.49 -8.72 8.11
C TYR A 79 -6.20 -8.15 8.64
N ARG A 80 -6.01 -8.30 9.94
CA ARG A 80 -4.77 -7.99 10.61
C ARG A 80 -4.37 -9.21 11.44
N ILE A 81 -3.10 -9.59 11.33
CA ILE A 81 -2.55 -10.65 12.19
C ILE A 81 -1.89 -9.92 13.35
N GLU A 82 -2.49 -10.04 14.52
CA GLU A 82 -2.01 -9.42 15.75
C GLU A 82 -1.83 -10.51 16.79
N ASN A 83 -0.72 -10.42 17.53
CA ASN A 83 -0.46 -11.31 18.65
C ASN A 83 -0.95 -10.72 19.98
N ASP A 84 -1.15 -9.38 20.02
CA ASP A 84 -1.51 -8.65 21.22
C ASP A 84 -2.78 -7.83 21.04
N VAL A 85 -3.59 -7.77 22.08
CA VAL A 85 -4.76 -6.89 22.16
C VAL A 85 -4.28 -5.53 22.65
N ILE A 86 -4.31 -4.51 21.79
CA ILE A 86 -4.01 -3.14 22.18
C ILE A 86 -5.23 -2.55 22.88
N THR A 87 -5.08 -2.21 24.15
CA THR A 87 -6.13 -1.59 24.97
C THR A 87 -6.00 -0.06 24.93
N LEU A 88 -7.08 0.64 25.33
CA LEU A 88 -7.02 2.09 25.52
C LEU A 88 -5.95 2.49 26.54
N GLN A 89 -5.76 1.67 27.59
CA GLN A 89 -4.73 1.90 28.58
C GLN A 89 -3.32 1.87 27.99
N ASP A 90 -3.04 0.92 27.10
CA ASP A 90 -1.75 0.85 26.39
C ASP A 90 -1.47 2.14 25.61
N ILE A 91 -2.50 2.64 24.91
CA ILE A 91 -2.38 3.90 24.16
C ILE A 91 -2.10 5.08 25.08
N LEU A 92 -2.76 5.17 26.23
CA LEU A 92 -2.57 6.25 27.21
C LEU A 92 -1.22 6.18 27.94
N GLU A 93 -0.60 5.01 28.01
CA GLU A 93 0.71 4.80 28.61
C GLU A 93 1.87 5.21 27.68
N ILE A 94 1.68 5.16 26.35
CA ILE A 94 2.72 5.49 25.37
C ILE A 94 3.31 6.90 25.59
N PRO A 95 2.51 7.98 25.70
CA PRO A 95 3.06 9.33 25.91
C PRO A 95 3.84 9.50 27.20
N LYS A 96 3.56 8.67 28.21
CA LYS A 96 4.27 8.72 29.50
C LYS A 96 5.66 8.08 29.44
N ARG A 97 5.85 7.13 28.50
CA ARG A 97 7.10 6.37 28.35
C ARG A 97 8.04 6.96 27.30
N ILE A 98 7.50 7.70 26.34
CA ILE A 98 8.28 8.30 25.26
C ILE A 98 8.82 9.65 25.72
N PRO A 99 10.14 9.90 25.67
CA PRO A 99 10.70 11.20 25.99
C PRO A 99 10.25 12.26 24.98
N VAL A 100 9.96 13.46 25.47
CA VAL A 100 9.72 14.60 24.59
C VAL A 100 11.03 14.95 23.89
N VAL A 101 11.05 14.86 22.57
CA VAL A 101 12.19 15.22 21.75
C VAL A 101 12.03 16.64 21.21
N LYS A 102 13.17 17.32 21.00
CA LYS A 102 13.16 18.63 20.36
C LYS A 102 12.60 18.51 18.94
N GLU A 103 11.74 19.45 18.59
CA GLU A 103 11.22 19.52 17.22
C GLU A 103 12.35 19.58 16.19
N PRO A 104 12.33 18.75 15.14
CA PRO A 104 13.38 18.74 14.12
C PRO A 104 13.36 20.03 13.30
N GLN A 105 14.55 20.43 12.81
CA GLN A 105 14.68 21.61 11.94
C GLN A 105 14.21 21.30 10.50
N ILE A 106 12.98 20.90 10.39
CA ILE A 106 12.30 20.65 9.12
C ILE A 106 10.90 21.23 9.22
N GLN A 107 10.38 21.73 8.13
CA GLN A 107 9.05 22.30 8.11
C GLN A 107 8.02 21.26 8.56
N PHE A 108 7.02 21.68 9.35
CA PHE A 108 5.90 20.83 9.72
C PHE A 108 5.29 20.17 8.47
N PRO A 109 5.07 18.84 8.50
CA PRO A 109 4.65 18.12 7.30
C PRO A 109 3.27 18.53 6.82
N GLN A 110 3.13 18.62 5.49
CA GLN A 110 1.84 18.85 4.82
C GLN A 110 1.27 17.54 4.23
N ALA A 111 1.78 16.39 4.68
CA ALA A 111 1.28 15.09 4.26
C ALA A 111 -0.04 14.78 4.97
N ASP A 112 -1.02 14.32 4.20
CA ASP A 112 -2.39 14.07 4.63
C ASP A 112 -2.70 12.60 4.94
N SER A 113 -1.72 11.68 4.73
CA SER A 113 -1.89 10.25 4.94
C SER A 113 -0.72 9.63 5.68
N LEU A 114 -0.93 9.27 6.94
CA LEU A 114 0.04 8.51 7.73
C LEU A 114 0.34 7.15 7.11
N GLU A 115 -0.67 6.49 6.52
CA GLU A 115 -0.52 5.19 5.85
C GLU A 115 0.50 5.25 4.71
N ARG A 116 0.53 6.34 3.96
CA ARG A 116 1.52 6.54 2.88
C ARG A 116 2.92 6.78 3.42
N ILE A 117 3.05 7.48 4.55
CA ILE A 117 4.35 7.68 5.20
C ILE A 117 4.92 6.33 5.63
N ILE A 118 4.12 5.51 6.29
CA ILE A 118 4.55 4.18 6.74
C ILE A 118 4.86 3.27 5.54
N ASN A 119 4.01 3.28 4.52
CA ASN A 119 4.27 2.51 3.30
C ASN A 119 5.57 2.94 2.60
N LEU A 120 5.91 4.22 2.60
CA LEU A 120 7.19 4.71 2.10
C LEU A 120 8.37 4.12 2.91
N CYS A 121 8.25 4.06 4.23
CA CYS A 121 9.25 3.42 5.08
C CYS A 121 9.38 1.92 4.78
N GLU A 122 8.28 1.22 4.56
CA GLU A 122 8.26 -0.21 4.18
C GLU A 122 8.99 -0.45 2.85
N ILE A 123 8.73 0.39 1.84
CA ILE A 123 9.39 0.30 0.53
C ILE A 123 10.89 0.56 0.66
N MET A 124 11.28 1.61 1.37
CA MET A 124 12.68 1.95 1.59
C MET A 124 13.43 0.82 2.29
N ASN A 125 12.82 0.21 3.30
CA ASN A 125 13.39 -0.90 4.03
C ASN A 125 13.48 -2.17 3.16
N SER A 126 12.46 -2.48 2.38
CA SER A 126 12.42 -3.66 1.51
C SER A 126 13.47 -3.58 0.39
N ASP A 127 13.61 -2.44 -0.21
CA ASP A 127 14.56 -2.22 -1.30
C ASP A 127 16.00 -1.99 -0.81
N ASN A 128 16.16 -1.72 0.49
CA ASN A 128 17.43 -1.32 1.12
C ASN A 128 18.14 -0.22 0.33
N LYS A 129 17.38 0.77 -0.13
CA LYS A 129 17.86 1.85 -0.99
C LYS A 129 17.40 3.19 -0.47
N ALA A 130 18.25 4.19 -0.67
CA ALA A 130 17.86 5.58 -0.50
C ALA A 130 17.14 6.07 -1.77
N PHE A 131 16.09 6.84 -1.57
CA PHE A 131 15.31 7.45 -2.63
C PHE A 131 15.44 8.97 -2.58
N ASN A 132 15.50 9.60 -3.73
CA ASN A 132 15.27 11.04 -3.85
C ASN A 132 13.81 11.30 -4.26
N LYS A 133 13.41 12.57 -4.28
CA LYS A 133 12.04 12.97 -4.64
C LYS A 133 11.56 12.38 -5.98
N TYR A 134 12.44 12.26 -6.96
CA TYR A 134 12.11 11.68 -8.28
C TYR A 134 11.82 10.19 -8.20
N GLY A 135 12.60 9.46 -7.40
CA GLY A 135 12.38 8.03 -7.15
C GLY A 135 11.05 7.79 -6.45
N ILE A 136 10.74 8.58 -5.43
CA ILE A 136 9.46 8.50 -4.70
C ILE A 136 8.28 8.87 -5.62
N ALA A 137 8.41 9.94 -6.40
CA ALA A 137 7.41 10.36 -7.38
C ALA A 137 7.07 9.23 -8.36
N LYS A 138 8.08 8.50 -8.83
CA LYS A 138 7.90 7.37 -9.74
C LYS A 138 7.16 6.19 -9.09
N ILE A 139 7.43 5.90 -7.82
CA ILE A 139 6.79 4.80 -7.09
C ILE A 139 5.29 5.05 -6.92
N TYR A 140 4.92 6.29 -6.53
CA TYR A 140 3.55 6.64 -6.21
C TYR A 140 2.78 7.32 -7.34
N SER A 141 3.42 7.58 -8.48
CA SER A 141 2.86 8.42 -9.54
C SER A 141 2.43 9.81 -9.04
N PHE A 142 3.19 10.36 -8.09
CA PHE A 142 3.02 11.71 -7.57
C PHE A 142 3.77 12.75 -8.41
N ASP A 143 3.44 14.02 -8.21
CA ASP A 143 4.38 15.08 -8.53
C ASP A 143 5.54 15.12 -7.51
N GLU A 144 6.65 15.78 -7.89
CA GLU A 144 7.86 15.84 -7.06
C GLU A 144 7.63 16.56 -5.72
N ARG A 145 6.69 17.49 -5.70
CA ARG A 145 6.35 18.27 -4.49
C ARG A 145 5.63 17.41 -3.46
N GLN A 146 4.70 16.56 -3.92
CA GLN A 146 4.02 15.61 -3.03
C GLN A 146 5.02 14.60 -2.46
N SER A 147 5.97 14.15 -3.26
CA SER A 147 7.03 13.23 -2.81
C SER A 147 7.85 13.83 -1.66
N ASP A 148 8.25 15.10 -1.78
CA ASP A 148 8.94 15.81 -0.72
C ASP A 148 8.09 15.96 0.55
N TYR A 149 6.77 16.14 0.42
CA TYR A 149 5.88 16.25 1.58
C TYR A 149 5.85 14.95 2.40
N TYR A 150 5.68 13.81 1.75
CA TYR A 150 5.64 12.52 2.44
C TYR A 150 7.00 12.11 3.00
N ALA A 151 8.09 12.33 2.26
CA ALA A 151 9.43 12.05 2.74
C ALA A 151 9.81 12.95 3.94
N ASN A 152 9.53 14.25 3.86
CA ASN A 152 9.78 15.19 4.95
C ASN A 152 8.89 14.88 6.17
N ALA A 153 7.67 14.39 5.97
CA ALA A 153 6.84 13.94 7.08
C ALA A 153 7.47 12.74 7.81
N GLY A 154 8.02 11.79 7.07
CA GLY A 154 8.78 10.67 7.64
C GLY A 154 10.01 11.14 8.43
N VAL A 155 10.72 12.15 7.93
CA VAL A 155 11.86 12.76 8.65
C VAL A 155 11.40 13.49 9.92
N TYR A 156 10.31 14.26 9.84
CA TYR A 156 9.74 14.96 10.99
C TYR A 156 9.34 14.00 12.11
N LEU A 157 8.76 12.87 11.76
CA LEU A 157 8.37 11.81 12.70
C LEU A 157 9.55 10.96 13.18
N GLY A 158 10.78 11.19 12.67
CA GLY A 158 11.96 10.42 13.05
C GLY A 158 12.00 9.01 12.45
N LEU A 159 11.16 8.71 11.45
CA LEU A 159 11.07 7.41 10.78
C LEU A 159 12.06 7.28 9.62
N ILE A 160 12.42 8.39 8.99
CA ILE A 160 13.31 8.48 7.83
C ILE A 160 14.49 9.41 8.15
N GLN A 161 15.68 9.05 7.69
CA GLN A 161 16.84 9.91 7.72
C GLN A 161 16.99 10.65 6.40
N ARG A 162 17.33 11.94 6.46
CA ARG A 162 17.57 12.76 5.28
C ARG A 162 19.02 13.20 5.22
N TYR A 163 19.64 13.05 4.08
CA TYR A 163 20.98 13.54 3.82
C TYR A 163 21.06 14.21 2.44
N LYS A 164 22.04 15.08 2.27
CA LYS A 164 22.24 15.83 1.05
C LYS A 164 23.35 15.20 0.22
N LYS A 165 23.07 14.95 -1.07
CA LYS A 165 24.08 14.49 -2.03
C LYS A 165 24.10 15.47 -3.21
N GLY A 166 25.11 16.33 -3.25
CA GLY A 166 25.13 17.46 -4.18
C GLY A 166 24.03 18.48 -3.85
N SER A 167 23.20 18.82 -4.82
CA SER A 167 22.04 19.73 -4.66
C SER A 167 20.73 19.03 -4.28
N ILE A 168 20.72 17.69 -4.25
CA ILE A 168 19.50 16.89 -4.08
C ILE A 168 19.47 16.25 -2.69
N TYR A 169 18.32 16.28 -2.03
CA TYR A 169 18.08 15.50 -0.83
C TYR A 169 17.74 14.05 -1.17
N ASN A 170 18.29 13.14 -0.36
CA ASN A 170 17.99 11.72 -0.36
C ASN A 170 17.45 11.34 1.03
N TYR A 171 16.62 10.35 1.05
CA TYR A 171 15.87 9.87 2.19
C TYR A 171 16.16 8.40 2.42
#